data_0e3ab215fbd17ecc0313f9c9a68a22a6
#
_entry.id   0e3ab215fbd17ecc0313f9c9a68a22a6
#
_cell.length_a   1.000
_cell.length_b   1.000
_cell.length_c   1.000
_cell.angle_alpha   90.00
_cell.angle_beta   90.00
_cell.angle_gamma   90.00
#
_symmetry.space_group_name_H-M   'P 1'
#
loop_
_entity.id
_entity.type
_entity.pdbx_description
1 polymer ?
#
loop_
_entity_poly.entity_id
_entity_poly.type
_entity_poly.pdbx_seq_one_letter_code
_entity_poly.pdbx_strand_id
1 'polypeptide(L)'
;MGLTVAPVEAWFLAWIALVPLWVLVASPAPRKTKLLSALLWGIGYHGIALAWIAGVHPMMWMGVPWLASIAIALFCWAAITLWGAVLVTSWAVGMTVFSQRSGIARILIGVALWCGLESLWSLGPLYWTSLSYTQSPHNLVILHLGQLSGSLTVTAAIVAVNALLAEAWMKYEGSGIGGWGSGIKDQRAAIRVFASGCILFVTLHLVGFGLYNRPLVQQPETALRVGIIQGNIPNTIKLYPEGLRRAIAGYTEGYLTLVDQGVEAVLTPEGALPFMWSEVLRTSFYSAVREKGVTAWIGAFGEQGQSYTNSIFTLTEKGEFSRYDKVKLVPIGEYIPFEQVLGGFIQRLSPLEARQVPGLPDQIFDTPFGRAIAVICYSSAFPEQVRYQAAAGGQFILSAANNAHYSPSMPAQHHAQDTMRAIETERWAVRATNTGYSGIVDPHGRTLWISDINTYELHAETIYRRTTQTLYVRWGDWLTPLLLGLAVVFKLAEVYVSYPNSNAR
;
A
#
# COMPACT_ATOMS: atom_id res chain seq x y z
N MET A 1 14.08 3.62 9.97
CA MET A 1 13.04 3.35 8.95
C MET A 1 11.68 3.04 9.58
N GLY A 2 11.52 2.11 10.52
CA GLY A 2 10.21 1.76 11.12
C GLY A 2 9.44 2.91 11.79
N LEU A 3 10.12 3.97 12.20
CA LEU A 3 9.51 5.17 12.78
C LEU A 3 8.95 6.15 11.73
N THR A 4 9.11 5.86 10.44
CA THR A 4 8.68 6.79 9.37
C THR A 4 7.20 6.70 9.03
N VAL A 5 6.53 5.63 9.44
CA VAL A 5 5.09 5.41 9.26
C VAL A 5 4.35 5.60 10.59
N ALA A 6 3.02 5.63 10.53
CA ALA A 6 2.19 5.73 11.73
C ALA A 6 2.52 4.60 12.74
N PRO A 7 2.53 4.89 14.05
CA PRO A 7 2.01 6.10 14.69
C PRO A 7 3.00 7.26 14.87
N VAL A 8 4.29 7.09 14.55
CA VAL A 8 5.34 8.10 14.81
C VAL A 8 5.43 9.12 13.66
N GLU A 9 5.32 8.64 12.42
CA GLU A 9 5.27 9.46 11.18
C GLU A 9 6.48 10.38 10.97
N ALA A 10 7.65 9.97 11.46
CA ALA A 10 8.91 10.70 11.24
C ALA A 10 9.43 10.48 9.80
N TRP A 11 8.60 10.78 8.80
CA TRP A 11 8.80 10.50 7.37
C TRP A 11 10.14 10.99 6.82
N PHE A 12 10.69 12.11 7.32
CA PHE A 12 11.97 12.67 6.91
C PHE A 12 13.16 11.75 7.19
N LEU A 13 13.05 10.85 8.19
CA LEU A 13 14.10 9.88 8.50
C LEU A 13 14.34 8.88 7.37
N ALA A 14 13.38 8.65 6.49
CA ALA A 14 13.55 7.74 5.37
C ALA A 14 14.71 8.11 4.45
N TRP A 15 15.05 9.40 4.37
CA TRP A 15 16.12 9.92 3.52
C TRP A 15 17.52 9.63 4.00
N ILE A 16 17.68 9.17 5.25
CA ILE A 16 18.98 8.84 5.87
C ILE A 16 19.01 7.46 6.54
N ALA A 17 17.88 6.84 6.78
CA ALA A 17 17.78 5.64 7.59
C ALA A 17 18.44 4.39 6.97
N LEU A 18 18.64 4.35 5.66
CA LEU A 18 19.31 3.26 4.96
C LEU A 18 20.85 3.47 4.90
N VAL A 19 21.34 4.69 5.15
CA VAL A 19 22.77 5.03 5.06
C VAL A 19 23.65 4.10 5.91
N PRO A 20 23.39 3.87 7.20
CA PRO A 20 24.25 3.00 8.04
C PRO A 20 24.31 1.57 7.50
N LEU A 21 23.17 1.01 7.07
CA LEU A 21 23.13 -0.33 6.49
C LEU A 21 23.92 -0.40 5.18
N TRP A 22 23.74 0.61 4.30
CA TRP A 22 24.49 0.69 3.05
C TRP A 22 25.99 0.70 3.27
N VAL A 23 26.48 1.58 4.17
CA VAL A 23 27.90 1.67 4.51
C VAL A 23 28.43 0.32 4.98
N LEU A 24 27.73 -0.36 5.88
CA LEU A 24 28.15 -1.64 6.41
C LEU A 24 28.17 -2.74 5.33
N VAL A 25 27.14 -2.80 4.49
CA VAL A 25 27.07 -3.81 3.41
C VAL A 25 28.15 -3.57 2.36
N ALA A 26 28.49 -2.32 2.07
CA ALA A 26 29.52 -1.94 1.11
C ALA A 26 30.97 -2.03 1.69
N SER A 27 31.14 -2.05 3.01
CA SER A 27 32.44 -2.12 3.69
C SER A 27 33.14 -3.47 3.50
N PRO A 28 34.43 -3.61 3.86
CA PRO A 28 35.13 -4.90 3.82
C PRO A 28 34.76 -5.87 4.96
N ALA A 29 33.69 -5.58 5.71
CA ALA A 29 33.23 -6.44 6.82
C ALA A 29 32.92 -7.88 6.37
N PRO A 30 33.02 -8.87 7.27
CA PRO A 30 32.70 -10.27 6.99
C PRO A 30 31.25 -10.42 6.48
N ARG A 31 31.03 -11.34 5.52
CA ARG A 31 29.69 -11.58 4.94
C ARG A 31 28.63 -11.84 6.01
N LYS A 32 28.98 -12.64 7.04
CA LYS A 32 28.06 -12.93 8.16
C LYS A 32 27.59 -11.66 8.87
N THR A 33 28.51 -10.74 9.14
CA THR A 33 28.18 -9.44 9.77
C THR A 33 27.23 -8.62 8.91
N LYS A 34 27.50 -8.51 7.59
CA LYS A 34 26.63 -7.79 6.64
C LYS A 34 25.21 -8.34 6.61
N LEU A 35 25.07 -9.68 6.51
CA LEU A 35 23.76 -10.33 6.44
C LEU A 35 23.00 -10.25 7.77
N LEU A 36 23.70 -10.43 8.90
CA LEU A 36 23.06 -10.28 10.21
C LEU A 36 22.57 -8.85 10.44
N SER A 37 23.35 -7.84 10.05
CA SER A 37 22.95 -6.44 10.17
C SER A 37 21.77 -6.11 9.26
N ALA A 38 21.74 -6.65 8.04
CA ALA A 38 20.59 -6.50 7.15
C ALA A 38 19.32 -7.13 7.71
N LEU A 39 19.45 -8.33 8.29
CA LEU A 39 18.36 -9.00 8.98
C LEU A 39 17.84 -8.18 10.17
N LEU A 40 18.75 -7.72 11.05
CA LEU A 40 18.36 -6.91 12.22
C LEU A 40 17.75 -5.56 11.83
N TRP A 41 18.31 -4.90 10.80
CA TRP A 41 17.73 -3.67 10.27
C TRP A 41 16.33 -3.91 9.69
N GLY A 42 16.14 -5.00 8.93
CA GLY A 42 14.87 -5.42 8.40
C GLY A 42 13.84 -5.75 9.49
N ILE A 43 14.25 -6.47 10.54
CA ILE A 43 13.41 -6.73 11.72
C ILE A 43 13.01 -5.42 12.39
N GLY A 44 13.95 -4.49 12.58
CA GLY A 44 13.65 -3.18 13.17
C GLY A 44 12.68 -2.36 12.32
N TYR A 45 12.86 -2.35 10.99
CA TYR A 45 11.96 -1.64 10.08
C TYR A 45 10.56 -2.27 10.08
N HIS A 46 10.46 -3.52 9.66
CA HIS A 46 9.16 -4.17 9.48
C HIS A 46 8.47 -4.45 10.82
N GLY A 47 9.24 -4.81 11.87
CA GLY A 47 8.66 -5.08 13.19
C GLY A 47 7.98 -3.87 13.81
N ILE A 48 8.57 -2.68 13.71
CA ILE A 48 7.95 -1.44 14.19
C ILE A 48 6.78 -1.05 13.28
N ALA A 49 6.97 -1.05 11.95
CA ALA A 49 5.92 -0.68 11.00
C ALA A 49 4.68 -1.59 11.07
N LEU A 50 4.86 -2.86 11.43
CA LEU A 50 3.81 -3.88 11.52
C LEU A 50 3.36 -4.19 12.95
N ALA A 51 3.78 -3.40 13.95
CA ALA A 51 3.41 -3.62 15.35
C ALA A 51 1.89 -3.61 15.58
N TRP A 52 1.13 -2.95 14.70
CA TRP A 52 -0.33 -2.93 14.73
C TRP A 52 -0.97 -4.32 14.61
N ILE A 53 -0.27 -5.34 14.07
CA ILE A 53 -0.75 -6.73 14.00
C ILE A 53 -1.00 -7.31 15.40
N ALA A 54 -0.23 -6.88 16.40
CA ALA A 54 -0.46 -7.30 17.78
C ALA A 54 -1.84 -6.86 18.31
N GLY A 55 -2.45 -5.83 17.72
CA GLY A 55 -3.80 -5.36 18.05
C GLY A 55 -4.93 -6.35 17.70
N VAL A 56 -4.65 -7.42 16.96
CA VAL A 56 -5.62 -8.51 16.72
C VAL A 56 -5.97 -9.24 18.03
N HIS A 57 -5.08 -9.22 19.02
CA HIS A 57 -5.38 -9.68 20.37
C HIS A 57 -6.25 -8.66 21.12
N PRO A 58 -7.31 -9.09 21.89
CA PRO A 58 -7.74 -10.46 22.15
C PRO A 58 -8.76 -11.01 21.14
N MET A 59 -8.67 -12.31 20.82
CA MET A 59 -9.57 -13.03 19.91
C MET A 59 -10.62 -13.89 20.65
N MET A 60 -10.92 -13.59 21.92
CA MET A 60 -11.85 -14.40 22.75
C MET A 60 -13.27 -14.43 22.18
N TRP A 61 -13.69 -13.39 21.48
CA TRP A 61 -14.97 -13.31 20.79
C TRP A 61 -15.12 -14.33 19.65
N MET A 62 -13.99 -14.91 19.17
CA MET A 62 -13.95 -16.03 18.22
C MET A 62 -13.77 -17.38 18.91
N GLY A 63 -13.89 -17.46 20.24
CA GLY A 63 -13.66 -18.68 21.00
C GLY A 63 -12.19 -19.05 21.24
N VAL A 64 -11.24 -18.18 20.86
CA VAL A 64 -9.81 -18.44 21.08
C VAL A 64 -9.43 -18.11 22.52
N PRO A 65 -8.83 -19.04 23.29
CA PRO A 65 -8.36 -18.77 24.65
C PRO A 65 -7.36 -17.63 24.70
N TRP A 66 -7.34 -16.85 25.78
CA TRP A 66 -6.54 -15.64 25.93
C TRP A 66 -5.04 -15.84 25.65
N LEU A 67 -4.40 -16.86 26.21
CA LEU A 67 -2.99 -17.20 25.96
C LEU A 67 -2.74 -17.61 24.50
N ALA A 68 -3.65 -18.39 23.91
CA ALA A 68 -3.55 -18.78 22.51
C ALA A 68 -3.67 -17.56 21.60
N SER A 69 -4.54 -16.61 21.92
CA SER A 69 -4.69 -15.35 21.19
C SER A 69 -3.40 -14.52 21.19
N ILE A 70 -2.69 -14.43 22.33
CA ILE A 70 -1.37 -13.76 22.38
C ILE A 70 -0.36 -14.50 21.48
N ALA A 71 -0.29 -15.83 21.59
CA ALA A 71 0.66 -16.62 20.82
C ALA A 71 0.42 -16.47 19.30
N ILE A 72 -0.84 -16.47 18.85
CA ILE A 72 -1.22 -16.26 17.45
C ILE A 72 -0.82 -14.85 16.99
N ALA A 73 -1.17 -13.80 17.76
CA ALA A 73 -0.84 -12.42 17.40
C ALA A 73 0.66 -12.19 17.28
N LEU A 74 1.45 -12.70 18.24
CA LEU A 74 2.92 -12.61 18.22
C LEU A 74 3.52 -13.43 17.07
N PHE A 75 2.99 -14.61 16.80
CA PHE A 75 3.44 -15.44 15.68
C PHE A 75 3.18 -14.74 14.34
N CYS A 76 1.99 -14.19 14.12
CA CYS A 76 1.67 -13.44 12.90
C CYS A 76 2.57 -12.22 12.73
N TRP A 77 2.75 -11.45 13.80
CA TRP A 77 3.65 -10.30 13.79
C TRP A 77 5.09 -10.69 13.47
N ALA A 78 5.63 -11.72 14.14
CA ALA A 78 6.99 -12.18 13.91
C ALA A 78 7.18 -12.75 12.50
N ALA A 79 6.23 -13.57 12.01
CA ALA A 79 6.31 -14.18 10.67
C ALA A 79 6.31 -13.13 9.57
N ILE A 80 5.44 -12.11 9.64
CA ILE A 80 5.36 -11.05 8.63
C ILE A 80 6.56 -10.10 8.75
N THR A 81 7.04 -9.83 9.97
CA THR A 81 8.29 -9.07 10.20
C THR A 81 9.49 -9.76 9.55
N LEU A 82 9.63 -11.06 9.78
CA LEU A 82 10.73 -11.85 9.18
C LEU A 82 10.60 -11.93 7.67
N TRP A 83 9.38 -12.04 7.12
CA TRP A 83 9.15 -11.99 5.68
C TRP A 83 9.67 -10.69 5.05
N GLY A 84 9.38 -9.54 5.68
CA GLY A 84 9.95 -8.25 5.26
C GLY A 84 11.46 -8.17 5.46
N ALA A 85 12.00 -8.72 6.55
CA ALA A 85 13.45 -8.74 6.80
C ALA A 85 14.20 -9.62 5.80
N VAL A 86 13.57 -10.66 5.24
CA VAL A 86 14.15 -11.47 4.14
C VAL A 86 14.38 -10.62 2.89
N LEU A 87 13.49 -9.68 2.56
CA LEU A 87 13.73 -8.75 1.44
C LEU A 87 15.02 -7.96 1.64
N VAL A 88 15.20 -7.35 2.82
CA VAL A 88 16.40 -6.56 3.14
C VAL A 88 17.68 -7.43 3.13
N THR A 89 17.58 -8.64 3.67
CA THR A 89 18.69 -9.60 3.67
C THR A 89 19.04 -10.04 2.24
N SER A 90 18.04 -10.29 1.40
CA SER A 90 18.23 -10.63 -0.02
C SER A 90 18.89 -9.49 -0.79
N TRP A 91 18.50 -8.24 -0.51
CA TRP A 91 19.17 -7.06 -1.03
C TRP A 91 20.66 -7.04 -0.63
N ALA A 92 20.97 -7.28 0.64
CA ALA A 92 22.35 -7.31 1.11
C ALA A 92 23.16 -8.46 0.48
N VAL A 93 22.55 -9.63 0.26
CA VAL A 93 23.17 -10.74 -0.52
C VAL A 93 23.51 -10.27 -1.92
N GLY A 94 22.55 -9.70 -2.65
CA GLY A 94 22.75 -9.16 -3.99
C GLY A 94 23.85 -8.11 -4.03
N MET A 95 23.85 -7.17 -3.08
CA MET A 95 24.91 -6.17 -2.94
C MET A 95 26.29 -6.79 -2.74
N THR A 96 26.42 -7.85 -1.94
CA THR A 96 27.72 -8.52 -1.71
C THR A 96 28.21 -9.31 -2.92
N VAL A 97 27.30 -9.81 -3.75
CA VAL A 97 27.62 -10.62 -4.94
C VAL A 97 27.91 -9.73 -6.17
N PHE A 98 27.09 -8.71 -6.40
CA PHE A 98 27.11 -7.97 -7.67
C PHE A 98 27.83 -6.63 -7.61
N SER A 99 28.01 -6.03 -6.43
CA SER A 99 28.52 -4.68 -6.26
C SER A 99 29.95 -4.65 -5.74
N GLN A 100 30.96 -4.54 -6.60
CA GLN A 100 32.34 -4.69 -6.12
C GLN A 100 33.26 -3.46 -6.23
N ARG A 101 33.24 -2.61 -7.25
CA ARG A 101 34.36 -1.69 -7.48
C ARG A 101 34.02 -0.21 -7.69
N SER A 102 33.02 0.12 -8.45
CA SER A 102 32.66 1.51 -8.74
C SER A 102 31.53 2.01 -7.86
N GLY A 103 31.68 3.20 -7.25
CA GLY A 103 30.61 3.82 -6.45
C GLY A 103 29.31 4.03 -7.26
N ILE A 104 29.40 4.46 -8.52
CA ILE A 104 28.24 4.67 -9.39
C ILE A 104 27.54 3.33 -9.73
N ALA A 105 28.31 2.31 -10.13
CA ALA A 105 27.76 1.00 -10.41
C ALA A 105 27.10 0.40 -9.15
N ARG A 106 27.70 0.58 -7.98
CA ARG A 106 27.13 0.12 -6.70
C ARG A 106 25.82 0.81 -6.37
N ILE A 107 25.72 2.12 -6.58
CA ILE A 107 24.47 2.88 -6.43
C ILE A 107 23.39 2.31 -7.35
N LEU A 108 23.69 2.19 -8.64
CA LEU A 108 22.73 1.69 -9.63
C LEU A 108 22.26 0.26 -9.29
N ILE A 109 23.20 -0.64 -8.99
CA ILE A 109 22.90 -2.03 -8.62
C ILE A 109 22.04 -2.07 -7.34
N GLY A 110 22.38 -1.28 -6.32
CA GLY A 110 21.67 -1.26 -5.06
C GLY A 110 20.24 -0.73 -5.19
N VAL A 111 20.02 0.31 -6.00
CA VAL A 111 18.68 0.82 -6.32
C VAL A 111 17.89 -0.21 -7.12
N ALA A 112 18.48 -0.78 -8.18
CA ALA A 112 17.83 -1.76 -9.04
C ALA A 112 17.43 -3.03 -8.26
N LEU A 113 18.32 -3.53 -7.39
CA LEU A 113 18.05 -4.69 -6.55
C LEU A 113 16.92 -4.40 -5.57
N TRP A 114 16.90 -3.21 -4.93
CA TRP A 114 15.82 -2.89 -3.99
C TRP A 114 14.47 -2.83 -4.70
N CYS A 115 14.38 -2.06 -5.78
CA CYS A 115 13.14 -1.93 -6.55
C CYS A 115 12.69 -3.29 -7.12
N GLY A 116 13.61 -4.09 -7.66
CA GLY A 116 13.30 -5.42 -8.17
C GLY A 116 12.78 -6.39 -7.10
N LEU A 117 13.40 -6.39 -5.91
CA LEU A 117 12.94 -7.20 -4.79
C LEU A 117 11.60 -6.70 -4.25
N GLU A 118 11.41 -5.40 -4.10
CA GLU A 118 10.14 -4.84 -3.64
C GLU A 118 9.01 -5.11 -4.64
N SER A 119 9.28 -5.01 -5.95
CA SER A 119 8.35 -5.43 -7.00
C SER A 119 7.97 -6.91 -6.87
N LEU A 120 8.96 -7.79 -6.66
CA LEU A 120 8.72 -9.23 -6.46
C LEU A 120 7.88 -9.50 -5.20
N TRP A 121 8.18 -8.83 -4.09
CA TRP A 121 7.42 -8.96 -2.84
C TRP A 121 5.97 -8.48 -2.98
N SER A 122 5.72 -7.46 -3.82
CA SER A 122 4.36 -6.95 -4.08
C SER A 122 3.45 -7.94 -4.81
N LEU A 123 4.01 -8.95 -5.45
CA LEU A 123 3.22 -10.04 -6.07
C LEU A 123 2.68 -11.03 -5.01
N GLY A 124 3.38 -11.12 -3.88
CA GLY A 124 3.06 -12.05 -2.80
C GLY A 124 1.87 -11.61 -1.94
N PRO A 125 1.35 -12.54 -1.12
CA PRO A 125 0.17 -12.28 -0.28
C PRO A 125 0.47 -11.46 0.98
N LEU A 126 1.75 -11.26 1.34
CA LEU A 126 2.18 -10.58 2.56
C LEU A 126 2.93 -9.28 2.24
N TYR A 127 2.25 -8.38 1.52
CA TYR A 127 2.82 -7.09 1.13
C TYR A 127 2.07 -5.94 1.81
N TRP A 128 2.79 -5.13 2.60
CA TRP A 128 2.23 -3.97 3.28
C TRP A 128 3.19 -2.80 3.34
N THR A 129 4.47 -3.06 3.59
CA THR A 129 5.49 -2.05 3.86
C THR A 129 6.35 -1.79 2.63
N SER A 130 5.97 -0.81 1.81
CA SER A 130 6.84 -0.22 0.78
C SER A 130 7.64 0.94 1.35
N LEU A 131 8.88 1.18 0.88
CA LEU A 131 9.61 2.40 1.24
C LEU A 131 8.86 3.67 0.81
N SER A 132 8.12 3.63 -0.29
CA SER A 132 7.31 4.76 -0.75
C SER A 132 6.29 5.22 0.29
N TYR A 133 5.68 4.30 1.03
CA TYR A 133 4.68 4.63 2.05
C TYR A 133 5.27 5.35 3.26
N THR A 134 6.60 5.34 3.43
CA THR A 134 7.27 6.16 4.45
C THR A 134 7.10 7.66 4.23
N GLN A 135 6.72 8.08 3.02
CA GLN A 135 6.47 9.47 2.65
C GLN A 135 5.00 9.86 2.71
N SER A 136 4.10 8.87 2.74
CA SER A 136 2.65 9.10 2.71
C SER A 136 2.08 9.16 4.14
N PRO A 137 1.15 10.07 4.41
CA PRO A 137 0.55 11.07 3.52
C PRO A 137 1.23 12.45 3.55
N HIS A 138 2.43 12.59 4.13
CA HIS A 138 3.01 13.87 4.50
C HIS A 138 3.77 14.57 3.37
N ASN A 139 4.59 13.85 2.61
CA ASN A 139 5.41 14.41 1.55
C ASN A 139 4.74 14.23 0.18
N LEU A 140 3.59 14.90 -0.01
CA LEU A 140 2.79 14.79 -1.23
C LEU A 140 3.60 15.13 -2.49
N VAL A 141 4.54 16.07 -2.38
CA VAL A 141 5.39 16.48 -3.50
C VAL A 141 6.17 15.30 -4.06
N ILE A 142 6.88 14.55 -3.21
CA ILE A 142 7.68 13.41 -3.67
C ILE A 142 6.81 12.23 -4.12
N LEU A 143 5.63 12.05 -3.52
CA LEU A 143 4.69 11.00 -3.89
C LEU A 143 4.19 11.14 -5.33
N HIS A 144 4.17 12.37 -5.89
CA HIS A 144 3.76 12.60 -7.28
C HIS A 144 4.73 11.98 -8.30
N LEU A 145 5.96 11.62 -7.91
CA LEU A 145 6.83 10.80 -8.77
C LEU A 145 6.19 9.44 -9.08
N GLY A 146 5.26 8.97 -8.25
CA GLY A 146 4.47 7.76 -8.52
C GLY A 146 3.61 7.83 -9.79
N GLN A 147 3.27 9.02 -10.29
CA GLN A 147 2.61 9.20 -11.58
C GLN A 147 3.50 8.78 -12.78
N LEU A 148 4.83 8.72 -12.58
CA LEU A 148 5.78 8.35 -13.64
C LEU A 148 5.86 6.83 -13.82
N SER A 149 6.11 6.07 -12.74
CA SER A 149 6.28 4.61 -12.80
C SER A 149 5.82 3.90 -11.51
N GLY A 150 4.80 4.43 -10.85
CA GLY A 150 4.23 3.87 -9.62
C GLY A 150 5.05 4.17 -8.36
N SER A 151 4.64 3.56 -7.26
CA SER A 151 5.24 3.73 -5.93
C SER A 151 6.74 3.41 -5.91
N LEU A 152 7.20 2.49 -6.75
CA LEU A 152 8.62 2.13 -6.84
C LEU A 152 9.52 3.28 -7.33
N THR A 153 8.96 4.29 -8.02
CA THR A 153 9.72 5.52 -8.34
C THR A 153 10.12 6.27 -7.08
N VAL A 154 9.23 6.35 -6.09
CA VAL A 154 9.53 6.97 -4.79
C VAL A 154 10.51 6.13 -4.00
N THR A 155 10.37 4.81 -4.00
CA THR A 155 11.35 3.87 -3.43
C THR A 155 12.73 4.07 -4.05
N ALA A 156 12.83 4.13 -5.39
CA ALA A 156 14.09 4.37 -6.10
C ALA A 156 14.74 5.71 -5.68
N ALA A 157 13.93 6.77 -5.54
CA ALA A 157 14.38 8.08 -5.09
C ALA A 157 15.00 8.00 -3.68
N ILE A 158 14.31 7.37 -2.73
CA ILE A 158 14.78 7.21 -1.35
C ILE A 158 16.08 6.42 -1.32
N VAL A 159 16.13 5.26 -1.98
CA VAL A 159 17.32 4.41 -2.02
C VAL A 159 18.51 5.10 -2.68
N ALA A 160 18.28 5.80 -3.79
CA ALA A 160 19.34 6.51 -4.52
C ALA A 160 19.97 7.65 -3.69
N VAL A 161 19.15 8.45 -2.99
CA VAL A 161 19.66 9.50 -2.11
C VAL A 161 20.45 8.91 -0.95
N ASN A 162 19.90 7.89 -0.25
CA ASN A 162 20.63 7.20 0.82
C ASN A 162 21.96 6.59 0.32
N ALA A 163 21.96 6.02 -0.88
CA ALA A 163 23.17 5.46 -1.49
C ALA A 163 24.24 6.53 -1.73
N LEU A 164 23.88 7.69 -2.28
CA LEU A 164 24.80 8.80 -2.51
C LEU A 164 25.37 9.34 -1.20
N LEU A 165 24.53 9.48 -0.18
CA LEU A 165 25.00 9.89 1.15
C LEU A 165 25.97 8.88 1.76
N ALA A 166 25.68 7.60 1.64
CA ALA A 166 26.54 6.51 2.13
C ALA A 166 27.90 6.46 1.38
N GLU A 167 27.87 6.61 0.05
CA GLU A 167 29.09 6.63 -0.76
C GLU A 167 29.95 7.89 -0.44
N ALA A 168 29.32 9.03 -0.16
CA ALA A 168 30.02 10.22 0.29
C ALA A 168 30.69 10.00 1.64
N TRP A 169 29.97 9.39 2.59
CA TRP A 169 30.49 9.05 3.91
C TRP A 169 31.70 8.11 3.83
N MET A 170 31.61 7.03 3.06
CA MET A 170 32.70 6.06 2.89
C MET A 170 33.95 6.71 2.26
N LYS A 171 33.78 7.63 1.30
CA LYS A 171 34.91 8.39 0.73
C LYS A 171 35.53 9.35 1.73
N TYR A 172 34.74 9.96 2.59
CA TYR A 172 35.22 10.86 3.62
C TYR A 172 36.04 10.11 4.68
N GLU A 173 35.54 8.96 5.17
CA GLU A 173 36.29 8.12 6.14
C GLU A 173 37.58 7.54 5.54
N GLY A 174 37.57 7.09 4.29
CA GLY A 174 38.74 6.60 3.58
C GLY A 174 39.86 7.65 3.43
N SER A 175 39.53 8.94 3.51
CA SER A 175 40.49 10.03 3.45
C SER A 175 41.30 10.22 4.74
N GLY A 176 40.86 9.62 5.87
CA GLY A 176 41.51 9.79 7.19
C GLY A 176 42.65 8.84 7.53
N ILE A 177 42.82 7.72 6.78
CA ILE A 177 43.72 6.61 7.18
C ILE A 177 45.03 6.55 6.38
N GLY A 178 45.29 7.41 5.42
CA GLY A 178 46.49 7.36 4.58
C GLY A 178 47.10 8.72 4.24
N GLY A 179 48.24 8.99 4.73
CA GLY A 179 49.26 9.94 4.35
C GLY A 179 48.86 11.30 3.72
N TRP A 180 49.51 12.37 4.10
CA TRP A 180 49.27 13.79 3.82
C TRP A 180 49.02 14.22 2.35
N GLY A 181 49.04 13.32 1.36
CA GLY A 181 48.84 13.67 -0.05
C GLY A 181 47.55 13.14 -0.68
N SER A 182 46.97 12.07 -0.16
CA SER A 182 45.73 11.46 -0.69
C SER A 182 44.46 12.08 -0.10
N GLY A 183 44.50 12.54 1.14
CA GLY A 183 43.33 13.03 1.90
C GLY A 183 42.57 14.20 1.25
N ILE A 184 43.23 15.15 0.61
CA ILE A 184 42.57 16.34 0.01
C ILE A 184 41.78 15.97 -1.26
N LYS A 185 42.32 15.06 -2.09
CA LYS A 185 41.62 14.60 -3.30
C LYS A 185 40.38 13.77 -2.94
N ASP A 186 40.44 12.93 -1.93
CA ASP A 186 39.36 12.10 -1.48
C ASP A 186 38.25 12.91 -0.77
N GLN A 187 38.64 13.94 0.02
CA GLN A 187 37.67 14.88 0.60
C GLN A 187 36.89 15.66 -0.49
N ARG A 188 37.56 16.14 -1.53
CA ARG A 188 36.89 16.79 -2.66
C ARG A 188 35.92 15.81 -3.39
N ALA A 189 36.31 14.56 -3.53
CA ALA A 189 35.46 13.54 -4.12
C ALA A 189 34.24 13.24 -3.21
N ALA A 190 34.42 13.14 -1.89
CA ALA A 190 33.31 12.97 -0.93
C ALA A 190 32.32 14.13 -1.01
N ILE A 191 32.83 15.40 -1.02
CA ILE A 191 31.99 16.60 -1.15
C ILE A 191 31.19 16.58 -2.46
N ARG A 192 31.80 16.18 -3.59
CA ARG A 192 31.11 16.10 -4.88
C ARG A 192 29.99 15.07 -4.83
N VAL A 193 30.21 13.88 -4.25
CA VAL A 193 29.18 12.84 -4.14
C VAL A 193 28.07 13.27 -3.19
N PHE A 194 28.40 13.92 -2.07
CA PHE A 194 27.40 14.49 -1.17
C PHE A 194 26.55 15.55 -1.88
N ALA A 195 27.20 16.50 -2.58
CA ALA A 195 26.50 17.50 -3.37
C ALA A 195 25.60 16.87 -4.44
N SER A 196 26.05 15.79 -5.09
CA SER A 196 25.20 15.03 -6.03
C SER A 196 23.95 14.44 -5.36
N GLY A 197 24.08 13.95 -4.12
CA GLY A 197 22.94 13.48 -3.32
C GLY A 197 21.95 14.60 -3.01
N CYS A 198 22.44 15.76 -2.59
CA CYS A 198 21.62 16.95 -2.33
C CYS A 198 20.94 17.46 -3.62
N ILE A 199 21.68 17.53 -4.72
CA ILE A 199 21.15 17.93 -6.03
C ILE A 199 20.06 16.97 -6.48
N LEU A 200 20.30 15.67 -6.38
CA LEU A 200 19.27 14.65 -6.72
C LEU A 200 18.02 14.81 -5.86
N PHE A 201 18.18 14.94 -4.54
CA PHE A 201 17.07 15.17 -3.61
C PHE A 201 16.24 16.40 -4.01
N VAL A 202 16.89 17.54 -4.25
CA VAL A 202 16.22 18.78 -4.67
C VAL A 202 15.55 18.60 -6.04
N THR A 203 16.24 17.99 -7.00
CA THR A 203 15.69 17.77 -8.35
C THR A 203 14.44 16.90 -8.31
N LEU A 204 14.46 15.82 -7.55
CA LEU A 204 13.29 14.92 -7.39
C LEU A 204 12.10 15.67 -6.76
N HIS A 205 12.34 16.51 -5.75
CA HIS A 205 11.30 17.36 -5.17
C HIS A 205 10.80 18.43 -6.14
N LEU A 206 11.67 19.04 -6.95
CA LEU A 206 11.25 19.99 -7.98
C LEU A 206 10.40 19.34 -9.08
N VAL A 207 10.77 18.13 -9.52
CA VAL A 207 9.96 17.36 -10.47
C VAL A 207 8.61 17.01 -9.85
N GLY A 208 8.61 16.48 -8.63
CA GLY A 208 7.40 16.19 -7.88
C GLY A 208 6.51 17.42 -7.67
N PHE A 209 7.13 18.57 -7.35
CA PHE A 209 6.42 19.84 -7.19
C PHE A 209 5.77 20.30 -8.51
N GLY A 210 6.47 20.14 -9.63
CA GLY A 210 5.88 20.41 -10.96
C GLY A 210 4.68 19.54 -11.29
N LEU A 211 4.71 18.26 -10.86
CA LEU A 211 3.57 17.35 -11.01
C LEU A 211 2.43 17.71 -10.05
N TYR A 212 2.76 17.99 -8.78
CA TYR A 212 1.81 18.38 -7.74
C TYR A 212 1.04 19.66 -8.08
N ASN A 213 1.70 20.66 -8.71
CA ASN A 213 1.05 21.94 -9.04
C ASN A 213 0.26 21.92 -10.36
N ARG A 214 0.11 20.79 -11.03
CA ARG A 214 -0.74 20.72 -12.21
C ARG A 214 -2.20 21.04 -11.82
N PRO A 215 -2.88 21.96 -12.53
CA PRO A 215 -4.25 22.29 -12.19
C PRO A 215 -5.17 21.05 -12.27
N LEU A 216 -5.99 20.86 -11.25
CA LEU A 216 -7.08 19.88 -11.31
C LEU A 216 -8.24 20.51 -12.08
N VAL A 217 -8.47 20.02 -13.28
CA VAL A 217 -9.65 20.41 -14.04
C VAL A 217 -10.88 19.75 -13.41
N GLN A 218 -11.83 20.57 -12.95
CA GLN A 218 -13.07 20.16 -12.29
C GLN A 218 -14.23 20.70 -13.12
N GLN A 219 -14.67 19.92 -14.09
CA GLN A 219 -15.81 20.29 -14.93
C GLN A 219 -17.13 19.93 -14.23
N PRO A 220 -18.14 20.82 -14.21
CA PRO A 220 -19.43 20.54 -13.57
C PRO A 220 -20.06 19.22 -14.02
N GLU A 221 -19.90 18.85 -15.29
CA GLU A 221 -20.46 17.63 -15.88
C GLU A 221 -19.82 16.35 -15.35
N THR A 222 -18.63 16.47 -14.74
CA THR A 222 -17.92 15.36 -14.13
C THR A 222 -18.14 15.28 -12.62
N ALA A 223 -18.82 16.28 -12.04
CA ALA A 223 -19.15 16.28 -10.62
C ALA A 223 -20.03 15.07 -10.26
N LEU A 224 -19.83 14.56 -9.06
CA LEU A 224 -20.62 13.49 -8.46
C LEU A 224 -20.66 13.72 -6.96
N ARG A 225 -21.83 13.99 -6.41
CA ARG A 225 -22.01 14.18 -4.97
C ARG A 225 -22.19 12.83 -4.30
N VAL A 226 -21.20 12.42 -3.51
CA VAL A 226 -21.15 11.11 -2.85
C VAL A 226 -21.36 11.23 -1.35
N GLY A 227 -22.09 10.27 -0.78
CA GLY A 227 -22.22 10.08 0.65
C GLY A 227 -21.35 8.93 1.14
N ILE A 228 -20.84 9.04 2.37
CA ILE A 228 -20.06 8.02 3.07
C ILE A 228 -20.76 7.71 4.39
N ILE A 229 -20.89 6.41 4.70
CA ILE A 229 -21.36 5.95 6.00
C ILE A 229 -20.22 5.21 6.69
N GLN A 230 -19.76 5.71 7.83
CA GLN A 230 -18.91 4.97 8.76
C GLN A 230 -19.81 4.26 9.78
N GLY A 231 -19.83 2.92 9.74
CA GLY A 231 -20.86 2.16 10.47
C GLY A 231 -20.61 2.00 11.97
N ASN A 232 -19.35 2.02 12.41
CA ASN A 232 -18.93 1.82 13.81
C ASN A 232 -19.55 0.58 14.48
N ILE A 233 -19.57 -0.53 13.79
CA ILE A 233 -20.06 -1.79 14.33
C ILE A 233 -18.86 -2.63 14.79
N PRO A 234 -18.72 -2.88 16.13
CA PRO A 234 -17.59 -3.67 16.62
C PRO A 234 -17.62 -5.09 16.05
N ASN A 235 -16.46 -5.61 15.63
CA ASN A 235 -16.37 -6.97 15.09
C ASN A 235 -16.80 -8.05 16.09
N THR A 236 -16.71 -7.77 17.38
CA THR A 236 -17.18 -8.67 18.44
C THR A 236 -18.68 -8.99 18.37
N ILE A 237 -19.46 -8.13 17.73
CA ILE A 237 -20.92 -8.33 17.55
C ILE A 237 -21.35 -8.37 16.07
N LYS A 238 -20.48 -7.98 15.14
CA LYS A 238 -20.83 -7.73 13.73
C LYS A 238 -21.54 -8.88 13.04
N LEU A 239 -21.15 -10.12 13.31
CA LEU A 239 -21.74 -11.34 12.74
C LEU A 239 -22.79 -12.00 13.65
N TYR A 240 -23.17 -11.37 14.75
CA TYR A 240 -24.18 -11.84 15.67
C TYR A 240 -25.49 -11.04 15.52
N PRO A 241 -26.65 -11.56 16.01
CA PRO A 241 -27.95 -10.92 15.80
C PRO A 241 -28.02 -9.43 16.19
N GLU A 242 -27.31 -9.03 17.23
CA GLU A 242 -27.26 -7.62 17.65
C GLU A 242 -26.53 -6.74 16.61
N GLY A 243 -25.34 -7.18 16.16
CA GLY A 243 -24.55 -6.45 15.15
C GLY A 243 -25.30 -6.39 13.82
N LEU A 244 -25.95 -7.47 13.41
CA LEU A 244 -26.77 -7.54 12.20
C LEU A 244 -27.92 -6.51 12.24
N ARG A 245 -28.64 -6.44 13.38
CA ARG A 245 -29.72 -5.44 13.57
C ARG A 245 -29.18 -4.01 13.55
N ARG A 246 -28.04 -3.74 14.23
CA ARG A 246 -27.39 -2.44 14.21
C ARG A 246 -26.94 -2.05 12.79
N ALA A 247 -26.42 -3.01 12.02
CA ALA A 247 -26.00 -2.78 10.64
C ALA A 247 -27.20 -2.35 9.78
N ILE A 248 -28.26 -3.14 9.77
CA ILE A 248 -29.47 -2.82 8.98
C ILE A 248 -30.02 -1.44 9.38
N ALA A 249 -30.22 -1.18 10.68
CA ALA A 249 -30.78 0.08 11.15
C ALA A 249 -29.86 1.26 10.82
N GLY A 250 -28.57 1.21 11.21
CA GLY A 250 -27.64 2.32 11.06
C GLY A 250 -27.36 2.65 9.60
N TYR A 251 -27.16 1.65 8.74
CA TYR A 251 -26.93 1.91 7.32
C TYR A 251 -28.21 2.40 6.62
N THR A 252 -29.40 1.91 7.00
CA THR A 252 -30.69 2.42 6.46
C THR A 252 -30.90 3.89 6.84
N GLU A 253 -30.73 4.25 8.11
CA GLU A 253 -30.88 5.60 8.60
C GLU A 253 -29.83 6.54 7.97
N GLY A 254 -28.56 6.12 7.96
CA GLY A 254 -27.48 6.89 7.34
C GLY A 254 -27.70 7.12 5.84
N TYR A 255 -28.18 6.11 5.11
CA TYR A 255 -28.53 6.24 3.71
C TYR A 255 -29.64 7.29 3.52
N LEU A 256 -30.74 7.20 4.26
CA LEU A 256 -31.86 8.16 4.16
C LEU A 256 -31.40 9.57 4.49
N THR A 257 -30.60 9.75 5.57
CA THR A 257 -30.05 11.05 5.95
C THR A 257 -29.17 11.67 4.84
N LEU A 258 -28.34 10.86 4.18
CA LEU A 258 -27.49 11.34 3.08
C LEU A 258 -28.32 11.65 1.81
N VAL A 259 -29.35 10.87 1.53
CA VAL A 259 -30.29 11.14 0.44
C VAL A 259 -30.97 12.50 0.63
N ASP A 260 -31.41 12.80 1.86
CA ASP A 260 -32.01 14.10 2.19
C ASP A 260 -31.01 15.27 2.06
N GLN A 261 -29.68 14.99 2.14
CA GLN A 261 -28.62 15.96 1.82
C GLN A 261 -28.35 16.12 0.32
N GLY A 262 -29.05 15.38 -0.53
CA GLY A 262 -28.97 15.48 -1.99
C GLY A 262 -27.73 14.79 -2.59
N VAL A 263 -27.25 13.68 -1.99
CA VAL A 263 -26.20 12.88 -2.63
C VAL A 263 -26.78 12.05 -3.77
N GLU A 264 -25.94 11.75 -4.78
CA GLU A 264 -26.30 10.94 -5.94
C GLU A 264 -25.97 9.46 -5.73
N ALA A 265 -25.00 9.18 -4.84
CA ALA A 265 -24.63 7.83 -4.47
C ALA A 265 -24.10 7.77 -3.02
N VAL A 266 -24.26 6.61 -2.37
CA VAL A 266 -23.78 6.37 -1.01
C VAL A 266 -22.84 5.16 -0.97
N LEU A 267 -21.64 5.30 -0.40
CA LEU A 267 -20.69 4.22 -0.17
C LEU A 267 -20.78 3.73 1.28
N THR A 268 -20.87 2.40 1.44
CA THR A 268 -20.78 1.73 2.73
C THR A 268 -19.46 0.96 2.86
N PRO A 269 -19.02 0.62 4.08
CA PRO A 269 -17.81 -0.16 4.32
C PRO A 269 -17.83 -1.59 3.78
N GLU A 270 -16.66 -2.22 3.82
CA GLU A 270 -16.51 -3.68 3.60
C GLU A 270 -17.39 -4.47 4.57
N GLY A 271 -18.23 -5.36 4.00
CA GLY A 271 -19.17 -6.17 4.78
C GLY A 271 -20.07 -5.31 5.67
N ALA A 272 -20.54 -4.16 5.20
CA ALA A 272 -21.47 -3.29 5.90
C ALA A 272 -22.75 -4.04 6.27
N LEU A 273 -23.30 -4.74 5.31
CA LEU A 273 -24.35 -5.72 5.51
C LEU A 273 -23.74 -7.12 5.40
N PRO A 274 -23.32 -7.75 6.52
CA PRO A 274 -22.58 -9.00 6.49
C PRO A 274 -23.52 -10.20 6.27
N PHE A 275 -24.28 -10.14 5.20
CA PHE A 275 -25.23 -11.12 4.72
C PHE A 275 -24.84 -11.59 3.32
N MET A 276 -25.33 -12.78 2.93
CA MET A 276 -25.34 -13.17 1.52
C MET A 276 -26.23 -12.21 0.72
N TRP A 277 -25.90 -11.96 -0.52
CA TRP A 277 -26.64 -10.98 -1.32
C TRP A 277 -28.15 -11.27 -1.39
N SER A 278 -28.53 -12.52 -1.52
CA SER A 278 -29.94 -12.96 -1.48
C SER A 278 -30.68 -12.57 -0.20
N GLU A 279 -29.97 -12.43 0.93
CA GLU A 279 -30.53 -12.00 2.20
C GLU A 279 -30.60 -10.46 2.28
N VAL A 280 -29.61 -9.76 1.70
CA VAL A 280 -29.61 -8.27 1.59
C VAL A 280 -30.89 -7.77 0.93
N LEU A 281 -31.40 -8.49 -0.08
CA LEU A 281 -32.64 -8.15 -0.80
C LEU A 281 -33.89 -8.12 0.11
N ARG A 282 -33.82 -8.64 1.34
CA ARG A 282 -34.94 -8.65 2.31
C ARG A 282 -34.78 -7.60 3.41
N THR A 283 -33.73 -6.78 3.36
CA THR A 283 -33.46 -5.76 4.38
C THR A 283 -34.21 -4.45 4.11
N SER A 284 -34.43 -3.66 5.18
CA SER A 284 -34.95 -2.29 5.04
C SER A 284 -34.03 -1.38 4.22
N PHE A 285 -32.71 -1.62 4.25
CA PHE A 285 -31.74 -0.90 3.44
C PHE A 285 -32.00 -1.06 1.94
N TYR A 286 -32.20 -2.32 1.50
CA TYR A 286 -32.55 -2.60 0.11
C TYR A 286 -33.86 -1.89 -0.31
N SER A 287 -34.88 -1.99 0.54
CA SER A 287 -36.18 -1.32 0.28
C SER A 287 -36.04 0.19 0.19
N ALA A 288 -35.23 0.80 1.09
CA ALA A 288 -34.97 2.25 1.06
C ALA A 288 -34.28 2.70 -0.24
N VAL A 289 -33.28 1.93 -0.72
CA VAL A 289 -32.59 2.26 -1.98
C VAL A 289 -33.55 2.15 -3.16
N ARG A 290 -34.39 1.12 -3.19
CA ARG A 290 -35.40 0.94 -4.25
C ARG A 290 -36.45 2.05 -4.27
N GLU A 291 -36.84 2.54 -3.09
CA GLU A 291 -37.84 3.59 -2.95
C GLU A 291 -37.28 4.98 -3.28
N LYS A 292 -36.08 5.31 -2.77
CA LYS A 292 -35.45 6.62 -2.95
C LYS A 292 -34.78 6.80 -4.29
N GLY A 293 -34.37 5.72 -4.94
CA GLY A 293 -33.74 5.75 -6.27
C GLY A 293 -32.29 6.24 -6.28
N VAL A 294 -31.69 6.61 -5.14
CA VAL A 294 -30.30 7.02 -5.04
C VAL A 294 -29.41 5.77 -5.02
N THR A 295 -28.38 5.75 -5.84
CA THR A 295 -27.46 4.59 -5.94
C THR A 295 -26.77 4.31 -4.63
N ALA A 296 -26.60 3.03 -4.28
CA ALA A 296 -25.77 2.61 -3.14
C ALA A 296 -24.68 1.62 -3.57
N TRP A 297 -23.47 1.84 -3.09
CA TRP A 297 -22.35 0.88 -3.17
C TRP A 297 -22.24 0.16 -1.84
N ILE A 298 -22.58 -1.13 -1.85
CA ILE A 298 -22.83 -1.90 -0.61
C ILE A 298 -21.79 -2.99 -0.44
N GLY A 299 -21.08 -2.96 0.69
CA GLY A 299 -20.26 -4.08 1.11
C GLY A 299 -21.13 -5.24 1.67
N ALA A 300 -21.14 -6.38 1.00
CA ALA A 300 -21.87 -7.58 1.38
C ALA A 300 -21.15 -8.85 0.87
N PHE A 301 -21.72 -10.04 1.11
CA PHE A 301 -21.18 -11.29 0.61
C PHE A 301 -21.90 -11.74 -0.65
N GLY A 302 -21.13 -12.13 -1.67
CA GLY A 302 -21.65 -12.67 -2.91
C GLY A 302 -21.64 -14.20 -2.89
N GLU A 303 -22.74 -14.83 -3.31
CA GLU A 303 -22.79 -16.27 -3.46
C GLU A 303 -21.92 -16.75 -4.63
N GLN A 304 -21.17 -17.84 -4.42
CA GLN A 304 -20.40 -18.52 -5.45
C GLN A 304 -20.39 -20.04 -5.22
N GLY A 305 -21.46 -20.70 -5.61
CA GLY A 305 -21.69 -22.12 -5.34
C GLY A 305 -21.79 -22.40 -3.83
N GLN A 306 -20.90 -23.25 -3.30
CA GLN A 306 -20.80 -23.53 -1.86
C GLN A 306 -19.83 -22.56 -1.13
N SER A 307 -19.27 -21.59 -1.86
CA SER A 307 -18.34 -20.59 -1.36
C SER A 307 -18.98 -19.22 -1.41
N TYR A 308 -18.31 -18.22 -0.84
CA TYR A 308 -18.73 -16.83 -0.95
C TYR A 308 -17.56 -15.92 -1.28
N THR A 309 -17.87 -14.73 -1.79
CA THR A 309 -16.91 -13.65 -2.00
C THR A 309 -17.23 -12.49 -1.08
N ASN A 310 -16.21 -11.71 -0.73
CA ASN A 310 -16.36 -10.41 -0.10
C ASN A 310 -16.49 -9.37 -1.22
N SER A 311 -17.61 -8.66 -1.30
CA SER A 311 -17.97 -7.92 -2.51
C SER A 311 -18.50 -6.53 -2.23
N ILE A 312 -18.35 -5.64 -3.22
CA ILE A 312 -19.09 -4.39 -3.31
C ILE A 312 -20.11 -4.55 -4.43
N PHE A 313 -21.37 -4.28 -4.12
CA PHE A 313 -22.48 -4.30 -5.06
C PHE A 313 -22.91 -2.87 -5.40
N THR A 314 -23.19 -2.58 -6.64
CA THR A 314 -23.93 -1.37 -7.04
C THR A 314 -25.41 -1.70 -7.05
N LEU A 315 -26.17 -1.08 -6.15
CA LEU A 315 -27.63 -1.19 -6.07
C LEU A 315 -28.26 0.10 -6.55
N THR A 316 -29.24 -0.04 -7.43
CA THR A 316 -30.04 1.07 -7.99
C THR A 316 -31.53 0.84 -7.72
N GLU A 317 -32.38 1.79 -8.12
CA GLU A 317 -33.84 1.63 -8.10
C GLU A 317 -34.34 0.38 -8.86
N LYS A 318 -33.57 -0.08 -9.86
CA LYS A 318 -33.88 -1.28 -10.67
C LYS A 318 -33.38 -2.58 -10.05
N GLY A 319 -32.62 -2.52 -8.97
CA GLY A 319 -31.98 -3.65 -8.31
C GLY A 319 -30.47 -3.62 -8.50
N GLU A 320 -29.82 -4.80 -8.42
CA GLU A 320 -28.38 -4.94 -8.66
C GLU A 320 -28.00 -4.49 -10.06
N PHE A 321 -27.01 -3.58 -10.14
CA PHE A 321 -26.47 -3.09 -11.40
C PHE A 321 -25.13 -3.78 -11.74
N SER A 322 -24.25 -3.94 -10.73
CA SER A 322 -22.94 -4.55 -10.89
C SER A 322 -22.39 -5.06 -9.56
N ARG A 323 -21.37 -5.91 -9.63
CA ARG A 323 -20.67 -6.48 -8.49
C ARG A 323 -19.17 -6.51 -8.74
N TYR A 324 -18.39 -6.25 -7.70
CA TYR A 324 -16.94 -6.41 -7.67
C TYR A 324 -16.54 -7.26 -6.48
N ASP A 325 -15.80 -8.34 -6.72
CA ASP A 325 -15.36 -9.29 -5.71
C ASP A 325 -13.92 -9.03 -5.29
N LYS A 326 -13.64 -9.09 -4.00
CA LYS A 326 -12.29 -8.90 -3.45
C LYS A 326 -11.29 -9.89 -4.05
N VAL A 327 -10.22 -9.38 -4.66
CA VAL A 327 -9.20 -10.19 -5.33
C VAL A 327 -8.09 -10.62 -4.37
N LYS A 328 -7.60 -9.72 -3.53
CA LYS A 328 -6.50 -9.98 -2.58
C LYS A 328 -7.07 -10.28 -1.20
N LEU A 329 -7.13 -11.56 -0.86
CA LEU A 329 -7.60 -12.03 0.44
C LEU A 329 -6.51 -11.90 1.51
N VAL A 330 -6.93 -11.63 2.75
CA VAL A 330 -6.05 -11.54 3.91
C VAL A 330 -5.66 -12.95 4.38
N PRO A 331 -4.36 -13.29 4.41
CA PRO A 331 -3.91 -14.59 4.91
C PRO A 331 -4.34 -14.82 6.36
N ILE A 332 -4.73 -16.05 6.68
CA ILE A 332 -5.23 -16.52 7.99
C ILE A 332 -6.61 -15.94 8.33
N GLY A 333 -6.87 -14.68 8.02
CA GLY A 333 -8.18 -14.06 8.26
C GLY A 333 -9.26 -14.54 7.29
N GLU A 334 -8.98 -14.54 5.99
CA GLU A 334 -9.95 -14.85 4.93
C GLU A 334 -9.66 -16.18 4.23
N TYR A 335 -8.40 -16.62 4.20
CA TYR A 335 -8.00 -17.94 3.69
C TYR A 335 -6.79 -18.48 4.45
N ILE A 336 -6.57 -19.81 4.40
CA ILE A 336 -5.39 -20.46 4.99
C ILE A 336 -4.36 -20.68 3.89
N PRO A 337 -3.17 -20.03 3.98
CA PRO A 337 -2.09 -20.31 3.05
C PRO A 337 -1.67 -21.77 3.14
N PHE A 338 -1.45 -22.42 1.98
CA PHE A 338 -1.08 -23.85 1.93
C PHE A 338 -2.07 -24.76 2.67
N GLU A 339 -3.36 -24.52 2.53
CA GLU A 339 -4.45 -25.24 3.24
C GLU A 339 -4.31 -26.76 3.17
N GLN A 340 -3.81 -27.30 2.07
CA GLN A 340 -3.57 -28.75 1.89
C GLN A 340 -2.57 -29.33 2.91
N VAL A 341 -1.64 -28.50 3.41
CA VAL A 341 -0.60 -28.89 4.37
C VAL A 341 -0.95 -28.42 5.78
N LEU A 342 -1.44 -27.17 5.89
CA LEU A 342 -1.65 -26.49 7.17
C LEU A 342 -3.08 -26.59 7.68
N GLY A 343 -4.06 -26.93 6.82
CA GLY A 343 -5.49 -26.93 7.16
C GLY A 343 -5.87 -27.91 8.27
N GLY A 344 -5.04 -28.94 8.53
CA GLY A 344 -5.23 -29.82 9.70
C GLY A 344 -4.70 -29.26 11.03
N PHE A 345 -3.87 -28.20 10.99
CA PHE A 345 -3.23 -27.60 12.16
C PHE A 345 -3.75 -26.19 12.48
N ILE A 346 -4.27 -25.49 11.47
CA ILE A 346 -4.72 -24.09 11.59
C ILE A 346 -6.17 -24.02 11.14
N GLN A 347 -7.06 -23.72 12.06
CA GLN A 347 -8.44 -23.36 11.70
C GLN A 347 -8.45 -21.87 11.29
N ARG A 348 -9.25 -21.55 10.26
CA ARG A 348 -9.45 -20.19 9.81
C ARG A 348 -10.05 -19.35 10.95
N LEU A 349 -9.50 -18.17 11.18
CA LEU A 349 -10.00 -17.20 12.16
C LEU A 349 -11.25 -16.46 11.60
N SER A 350 -12.29 -17.23 11.29
CA SER A 350 -13.57 -16.72 10.80
C SER A 350 -14.71 -17.53 11.39
N PRO A 351 -15.75 -16.90 11.91
CA PRO A 351 -16.95 -17.58 12.39
C PRO A 351 -17.83 -18.11 11.26
N LEU A 352 -17.56 -17.77 10.00
CA LEU A 352 -18.32 -18.25 8.84
C LEU A 352 -17.80 -19.64 8.42
N GLU A 353 -18.69 -20.62 8.35
CA GLU A 353 -18.36 -22.00 7.95
C GLU A 353 -17.98 -22.10 6.46
N ALA A 354 -18.67 -21.33 5.60
CA ALA A 354 -18.40 -21.31 4.17
C ALA A 354 -17.01 -20.75 3.85
N ARG A 355 -16.40 -21.23 2.75
CA ARG A 355 -15.09 -20.80 2.29
C ARG A 355 -15.18 -19.48 1.52
N GLN A 356 -14.39 -18.49 1.91
CA GLN A 356 -14.21 -17.28 1.10
C GLN A 356 -13.28 -17.57 -0.07
N VAL A 357 -13.67 -17.13 -1.26
CA VAL A 357 -12.86 -17.25 -2.49
C VAL A 357 -12.59 -15.88 -3.09
N PRO A 358 -11.42 -15.69 -3.76
CA PRO A 358 -11.10 -14.44 -4.41
C PRO A 358 -11.92 -14.23 -5.67
N GLY A 359 -12.14 -12.97 -6.02
CA GLY A 359 -12.64 -12.57 -7.32
C GLY A 359 -11.58 -12.67 -8.43
N LEU A 360 -12.00 -12.49 -9.68
CA LEU A 360 -11.11 -12.48 -10.82
C LEU A 360 -10.24 -11.21 -10.83
N PRO A 361 -8.97 -11.27 -11.23
CA PRO A 361 -8.08 -10.10 -11.20
C PRO A 361 -8.40 -9.03 -12.25
N ASP A 362 -9.11 -9.39 -13.30
CA ASP A 362 -9.45 -8.55 -14.45
C ASP A 362 -10.88 -7.98 -14.38
N GLN A 363 -11.52 -8.02 -13.21
CA GLN A 363 -12.85 -7.49 -13.01
C GLN A 363 -12.93 -6.00 -13.29
N ILE A 364 -14.07 -5.60 -13.84
CA ILE A 364 -14.46 -4.23 -14.09
C ILE A 364 -15.65 -3.90 -13.20
N PHE A 365 -15.65 -2.71 -12.61
CA PHE A 365 -16.75 -2.25 -11.77
C PHE A 365 -17.46 -1.08 -12.40
N ASP A 366 -18.50 -1.36 -13.18
CA ASP A 366 -19.33 -0.36 -13.79
C ASP A 366 -20.37 0.19 -12.80
N THR A 367 -20.65 1.49 -12.88
CA THR A 367 -21.66 2.17 -12.08
C THR A 367 -22.52 3.05 -12.98
N PRO A 368 -23.71 3.53 -12.55
CA PRO A 368 -24.50 4.48 -13.33
C PRO A 368 -23.77 5.79 -13.67
N PHE A 369 -22.69 6.09 -12.95
CA PHE A 369 -21.89 7.31 -13.11
C PHE A 369 -20.62 7.10 -13.93
N GLY A 370 -20.45 5.95 -14.52
CA GLY A 370 -19.25 5.51 -15.21
C GLY A 370 -18.49 4.45 -14.42
N ARG A 371 -17.35 4.02 -14.94
CA ARG A 371 -16.55 2.96 -14.35
C ARG A 371 -15.83 3.45 -13.10
N ALA A 372 -15.96 2.73 -11.99
CA ALA A 372 -15.22 2.97 -10.77
C ALA A 372 -13.99 2.04 -10.67
N ILE A 373 -13.07 2.40 -9.81
CA ILE A 373 -11.96 1.57 -9.34
C ILE A 373 -12.35 1.06 -7.95
N ALA A 374 -12.67 -0.20 -7.83
CA ALA A 374 -13.07 -0.79 -6.57
C ALA A 374 -11.85 -1.33 -5.81
N VAL A 375 -11.74 -0.94 -4.55
CA VAL A 375 -10.68 -1.36 -3.63
C VAL A 375 -11.32 -1.88 -2.35
N ILE A 376 -11.13 -3.17 -2.03
CA ILE A 376 -11.69 -3.74 -0.82
C ILE A 376 -10.55 -4.00 0.17
N CYS A 377 -10.50 -3.16 1.22
CA CYS A 377 -9.61 -3.27 2.38
C CYS A 377 -8.14 -3.51 1.97
N TYR A 378 -7.57 -4.67 2.27
CA TYR A 378 -6.18 -5.06 1.99
C TYR A 378 -5.74 -4.81 0.54
N SER A 379 -6.67 -4.74 -0.40
CA SER A 379 -6.36 -4.47 -1.82
C SER A 379 -5.68 -3.11 -2.05
N SER A 380 -5.80 -2.13 -1.13
CA SER A 380 -5.08 -0.85 -1.21
C SER A 380 -3.57 -0.99 -1.23
N ALA A 381 -3.03 -2.05 -0.62
CA ALA A 381 -1.59 -2.32 -0.60
C ALA A 381 -1.04 -2.73 -1.98
N PHE A 382 -1.88 -3.13 -2.92
CA PHE A 382 -1.50 -3.69 -4.23
C PHE A 382 -1.74 -2.69 -5.37
N PRO A 383 -0.73 -1.88 -5.75
CA PRO A 383 -0.89 -0.79 -6.72
C PRO A 383 -1.30 -1.26 -8.10
N GLU A 384 -0.82 -2.43 -8.53
CA GLU A 384 -1.03 -2.92 -9.89
C GLU A 384 -2.52 -3.21 -10.18
N GLN A 385 -3.26 -3.69 -9.19
CA GLN A 385 -4.69 -3.94 -9.34
C GLN A 385 -5.49 -2.63 -9.54
N VAL A 386 -5.11 -1.59 -8.81
CA VAL A 386 -5.72 -0.25 -8.93
C VAL A 386 -5.36 0.37 -10.29
N ARG A 387 -4.08 0.24 -10.70
CA ARG A 387 -3.60 0.67 -12.01
C ARG A 387 -4.38 0.00 -13.16
N TYR A 388 -4.55 -1.32 -13.09
CA TYR A 388 -5.30 -2.08 -14.11
C TYR A 388 -6.71 -1.52 -14.29
N GLN A 389 -7.46 -1.33 -13.20
CA GLN A 389 -8.81 -0.78 -13.25
C GLN A 389 -8.82 0.67 -13.78
N ALA A 390 -7.82 1.50 -13.42
CA ALA A 390 -7.66 2.85 -13.97
C ALA A 390 -7.40 2.83 -15.48
N ALA A 391 -6.51 1.94 -15.95
CA ALA A 391 -6.22 1.74 -17.37
C ALA A 391 -7.44 1.23 -18.15
N ALA A 392 -8.27 0.40 -17.51
CA ALA A 392 -9.54 -0.08 -18.06
C ALA A 392 -10.66 0.99 -18.08
N GLY A 393 -10.35 2.23 -17.70
CA GLY A 393 -11.28 3.36 -17.77
C GLY A 393 -11.95 3.73 -16.45
N GLY A 394 -11.44 3.27 -15.31
CA GLY A 394 -11.90 3.66 -13.99
C GLY A 394 -11.70 5.17 -13.75
N GLN A 395 -12.74 5.87 -13.31
CA GLN A 395 -12.79 7.32 -13.26
C GLN A 395 -12.66 7.91 -11.85
N PHE A 396 -12.94 7.11 -10.82
CA PHE A 396 -12.83 7.44 -9.40
C PHE A 396 -12.62 6.15 -8.60
N ILE A 397 -12.05 6.27 -7.40
CA ILE A 397 -11.76 5.13 -6.50
C ILE A 397 -12.86 5.04 -5.45
N LEU A 398 -13.39 3.84 -5.25
CA LEU A 398 -14.27 3.46 -4.16
C LEU A 398 -13.50 2.47 -3.26
N SER A 399 -13.09 2.91 -2.08
CA SER A 399 -12.35 2.12 -1.11
C SER A 399 -13.26 1.76 0.06
N ALA A 400 -13.63 0.49 0.17
CA ALA A 400 -14.45 -0.04 1.26
C ALA A 400 -13.60 -0.92 2.18
N ALA A 401 -13.54 -0.61 3.48
CA ALA A 401 -12.67 -1.33 4.40
C ALA A 401 -13.30 -1.62 5.78
N ASN A 402 -12.75 -2.63 6.46
CA ASN A 402 -13.07 -2.93 7.85
C ASN A 402 -11.77 -3.07 8.65
N ASN A 403 -11.45 -2.07 9.46
CA ASN A 403 -10.22 -2.01 10.25
C ASN A 403 -10.43 -2.36 11.74
N ALA A 404 -11.57 -2.96 12.10
CA ALA A 404 -12.00 -3.14 13.49
C ALA A 404 -11.16 -4.13 14.31
N HIS A 405 -10.25 -4.88 13.69
CA HIS A 405 -9.40 -5.84 14.39
C HIS A 405 -8.04 -5.28 14.82
N TYR A 406 -7.67 -4.08 14.38
CA TYR A 406 -6.30 -3.61 14.44
C TYR A 406 -6.15 -2.38 15.33
N SER A 407 -4.91 -2.12 15.79
CA SER A 407 -4.61 -0.90 16.52
C SER A 407 -4.76 0.35 15.63
N PRO A 408 -4.90 1.57 16.20
CA PRO A 408 -5.11 2.82 15.44
C PRO A 408 -4.06 3.13 14.37
N SER A 409 -2.85 2.59 14.49
CA SER A 409 -1.79 2.81 13.48
C SER A 409 -2.09 2.11 12.14
N MET A 410 -2.83 1.00 12.15
CA MET A 410 -3.19 0.33 10.88
C MET A 410 -4.14 1.17 10.02
N PRO A 411 -5.25 1.70 10.52
CA PRO A 411 -6.09 2.62 9.74
C PRO A 411 -5.34 3.81 9.16
N ALA A 412 -4.39 4.40 9.91
CA ALA A 412 -3.56 5.50 9.42
C ALA A 412 -2.65 5.07 8.26
N GLN A 413 -1.96 3.93 8.39
CA GLN A 413 -1.14 3.38 7.30
C GLN A 413 -2.00 3.00 6.09
N HIS A 414 -3.21 2.50 6.31
CA HIS A 414 -4.14 2.15 5.24
C HIS A 414 -4.64 3.39 4.48
N HIS A 415 -4.95 4.48 5.20
CA HIS A 415 -5.25 5.77 4.59
C HIS A 415 -4.07 6.31 3.77
N ALA A 416 -2.85 6.18 4.27
CA ALA A 416 -1.63 6.55 3.55
C ALA A 416 -1.46 5.78 2.23
N GLN A 417 -1.88 4.51 2.16
CA GLN A 417 -1.89 3.73 0.92
C GLN A 417 -2.94 4.26 -0.06
N ASP A 418 -4.17 4.54 0.39
CA ASP A 418 -5.22 5.10 -0.49
C ASP A 418 -4.83 6.48 -1.04
N THR A 419 -4.14 7.31 -0.24
CA THR A 419 -3.54 8.57 -0.70
C THR A 419 -2.58 8.33 -1.87
N MET A 420 -1.72 7.32 -1.76
CA MET A 420 -0.81 6.97 -2.85
C MET A 420 -1.57 6.47 -4.09
N ARG A 421 -2.63 5.67 -3.92
CA ARG A 421 -3.48 5.22 -5.04
C ARG A 421 -4.14 6.37 -5.77
N ALA A 422 -4.64 7.37 -5.04
CA ALA A 422 -5.23 8.58 -5.61
C ALA A 422 -4.21 9.35 -6.47
N ILE A 423 -2.98 9.53 -5.98
CA ILE A 423 -1.89 10.23 -6.69
C ILE A 423 -1.46 9.47 -7.95
N GLU A 424 -1.14 8.18 -7.81
CA GLU A 424 -0.62 7.34 -8.90
C GLU A 424 -1.55 7.29 -10.11
N THR A 425 -2.84 7.23 -9.84
CA THR A 425 -3.88 7.13 -10.88
C THR A 425 -4.49 8.45 -11.26
N GLU A 426 -4.18 9.52 -10.53
CA GLU A 426 -4.78 10.85 -10.69
C GLU A 426 -6.31 10.79 -10.55
N ARG A 427 -6.81 10.10 -9.51
CA ARG A 427 -8.24 9.88 -9.23
C ARG A 427 -8.64 10.39 -7.85
N TRP A 428 -9.87 10.87 -7.76
CA TRP A 428 -10.54 11.06 -6.48
C TRP A 428 -10.75 9.72 -5.81
N ALA A 429 -10.49 9.63 -4.51
CA ALA A 429 -10.74 8.44 -3.71
C ALA A 429 -11.77 8.74 -2.63
N VAL A 430 -12.84 7.94 -2.63
CA VAL A 430 -13.91 7.92 -1.63
C VAL A 430 -13.68 6.67 -0.80
N ARG A 431 -13.43 6.84 0.49
CA ARG A 431 -13.17 5.75 1.42
C ARG A 431 -14.24 5.67 2.48
N ALA A 432 -14.89 4.52 2.60
CA ALA A 432 -15.78 4.17 3.71
C ALA A 432 -15.15 3.05 4.55
N THR A 433 -15.04 3.25 5.86
CA THR A 433 -14.57 2.23 6.79
C THR A 433 -15.62 1.93 7.84
N ASN A 434 -15.54 0.75 8.45
CA ASN A 434 -16.44 0.43 9.56
C ASN A 434 -16.04 1.19 10.84
N THR A 435 -14.78 1.09 11.26
CA THR A 435 -14.28 1.68 12.51
C THR A 435 -12.96 2.44 12.35
N GLY A 436 -12.34 2.37 11.16
CA GLY A 436 -11.12 3.08 10.84
C GLY A 436 -11.37 4.50 10.33
N TYR A 437 -10.41 5.07 9.61
CA TYR A 437 -10.56 6.37 8.97
C TYR A 437 -11.33 6.24 7.66
N SER A 438 -12.54 6.78 7.59
CA SER A 438 -13.22 7.13 6.34
C SER A 438 -12.67 8.44 5.83
N GLY A 439 -12.74 8.71 4.52
CA GLY A 439 -12.17 9.96 4.01
C GLY A 439 -12.40 10.22 2.55
N ILE A 440 -12.12 11.46 2.16
CA ILE A 440 -12.08 11.93 0.77
C ILE A 440 -10.67 12.40 0.47
N VAL A 441 -10.06 11.84 -0.56
CA VAL A 441 -8.72 12.21 -1.03
C VAL A 441 -8.83 12.68 -2.48
N ASP A 442 -8.26 13.86 -2.76
CA ASP A 442 -8.22 14.39 -4.11
C ASP A 442 -7.06 13.78 -4.94
N PRO A 443 -7.00 14.00 -6.26
CA PRO A 443 -5.93 13.49 -7.12
C PRO A 443 -4.53 13.98 -6.78
N HIS A 444 -4.40 15.05 -5.99
CA HIS A 444 -3.11 15.50 -5.44
C HIS A 444 -2.74 14.83 -4.11
N GLY A 445 -3.56 13.89 -3.62
CA GLY A 445 -3.34 13.21 -2.36
C GLY A 445 -3.71 14.04 -1.14
N ARG A 446 -4.39 15.19 -1.31
CA ARG A 446 -4.86 16.00 -0.19
C ARG A 446 -6.10 15.34 0.40
N THR A 447 -6.05 15.05 1.68
CA THR A 447 -7.22 14.59 2.43
C THR A 447 -8.10 15.79 2.73
N LEU A 448 -9.27 15.86 2.06
CA LEU A 448 -10.21 16.97 2.21
C LEU A 448 -11.10 16.78 3.42
N TRP A 449 -11.43 15.54 3.73
CA TRP A 449 -12.15 15.15 4.93
C TRP A 449 -11.64 13.78 5.40
N ILE A 450 -11.60 13.59 6.71
CA ILE A 450 -11.27 12.34 7.38
C ILE A 450 -12.12 12.23 8.65
N SER A 451 -12.69 11.05 8.89
CA SER A 451 -13.47 10.75 10.11
C SER A 451 -12.57 10.50 11.30
N ASP A 452 -13.15 10.51 12.49
CA ASP A 452 -12.55 9.89 13.66
C ASP A 452 -12.65 8.36 13.59
N ILE A 453 -11.83 7.64 14.36
CA ILE A 453 -11.91 6.19 14.49
C ILE A 453 -12.95 5.80 15.58
N ASN A 454 -13.60 4.65 15.40
CA ASN A 454 -14.61 4.13 16.33
C ASN A 454 -15.78 5.08 16.58
N THR A 455 -16.15 5.87 15.59
CA THR A 455 -17.31 6.77 15.58
C THR A 455 -18.31 6.35 14.50
N TYR A 456 -19.59 6.63 14.71
CA TYR A 456 -20.57 6.58 13.63
C TYR A 456 -20.62 7.95 12.97
N GLU A 457 -20.27 8.02 11.70
CA GLU A 457 -20.21 9.29 10.97
C GLU A 457 -20.82 9.18 9.59
N LEU A 458 -21.43 10.28 9.17
CA LEU A 458 -21.97 10.49 7.83
C LEU A 458 -21.27 11.70 7.21
N HIS A 459 -20.87 11.58 5.97
CA HIS A 459 -20.27 12.71 5.26
C HIS A 459 -20.73 12.75 3.80
N ALA A 460 -20.98 13.94 3.29
CA ALA A 460 -21.34 14.17 1.88
C ALA A 460 -20.34 15.13 1.25
N GLU A 461 -19.76 14.75 0.12
CA GLU A 461 -18.75 15.54 -0.59
C GLU A 461 -18.93 15.43 -2.10
N THR A 462 -18.48 16.44 -2.84
CA THR A 462 -18.46 16.40 -4.30
C THR A 462 -17.09 15.99 -4.80
N ILE A 463 -17.03 14.88 -5.53
CA ILE A 463 -15.85 14.44 -6.26
C ILE A 463 -16.01 14.69 -7.75
N TYR A 464 -14.93 14.56 -8.50
CA TYR A 464 -14.96 14.75 -9.95
C TYR A 464 -14.40 13.52 -10.66
N ARG A 465 -15.20 12.96 -11.57
CA ARG A 465 -14.80 11.81 -12.41
C ARG A 465 -13.70 12.23 -13.37
N ARG A 466 -12.68 11.42 -13.52
CA ARG A 466 -11.51 11.75 -14.35
C ARG A 466 -11.16 10.60 -15.28
N THR A 467 -10.76 10.95 -16.51
CA THR A 467 -10.33 10.00 -17.54
C THR A 467 -8.85 10.16 -17.92
N THR A 468 -8.13 11.07 -17.23
CA THR A 468 -6.69 11.27 -17.42
C THR A 468 -5.91 9.97 -17.15
N GLN A 469 -4.78 9.80 -17.83
CA GLN A 469 -3.93 8.65 -17.63
C GLN A 469 -2.50 9.12 -17.36
N THR A 470 -2.00 8.83 -16.16
CA THR A 470 -0.60 9.03 -15.81
C THR A 470 0.30 8.09 -16.61
N LEU A 471 1.61 8.35 -16.66
CA LEU A 471 2.55 7.42 -17.31
C LEU A 471 2.50 6.05 -16.65
N TYR A 472 2.36 6.01 -15.30
CA TYR A 472 2.20 4.76 -14.57
C TYR A 472 0.94 3.99 -15.00
N VAL A 473 -0.20 4.65 -15.15
CA VAL A 473 -1.43 3.99 -15.60
C VAL A 473 -1.24 3.37 -16.98
N ARG A 474 -0.57 4.09 -17.90
CA ARG A 474 -0.33 3.62 -19.28
C ARG A 474 0.68 2.48 -19.39
N TRP A 475 1.81 2.60 -18.70
CA TRP A 475 2.99 1.73 -18.93
C TRP A 475 3.35 0.85 -17.74
N GLY A 476 2.66 1.02 -16.59
CA GLY A 476 2.98 0.29 -15.36
C GLY A 476 4.32 0.71 -14.78
N ASP A 477 4.93 -0.20 -14.04
CA ASP A 477 6.28 -0.03 -13.50
C ASP A 477 7.34 -0.30 -14.59
N TRP A 478 7.60 0.71 -15.40
CA TRP A 478 8.65 0.64 -16.43
C TRP A 478 10.04 0.98 -15.89
N LEU A 479 10.14 1.69 -14.77
CA LEU A 479 11.42 2.12 -14.20
C LEU A 479 12.20 0.95 -13.61
N THR A 480 11.57 0.04 -12.90
CA THR A 480 12.23 -1.13 -12.29
C THR A 480 12.92 -2.01 -13.33
N PRO A 481 12.27 -2.48 -14.43
CA PRO A 481 12.96 -3.25 -15.46
C PRO A 481 14.06 -2.43 -16.15
N LEU A 482 13.89 -1.11 -16.33
CA LEU A 482 14.94 -0.25 -16.87
C LEU A 482 16.18 -0.23 -15.95
N LEU A 483 15.98 -0.03 -14.63
CA LEU A 483 17.08 -0.03 -13.66
C LEU A 483 17.80 -1.37 -13.60
N LEU A 484 17.06 -2.48 -13.63
CA LEU A 484 17.64 -3.83 -13.70
C LEU A 484 18.44 -4.04 -14.98
N GLY A 485 17.91 -3.62 -16.12
CA GLY A 485 18.61 -3.71 -17.41
C GLY A 485 19.91 -2.90 -17.41
N LEU A 486 19.86 -1.65 -16.92
CA LEU A 486 21.05 -0.81 -16.78
C LEU A 486 22.07 -1.43 -15.83
N ALA A 487 21.66 -1.99 -14.69
CA ALA A 487 22.54 -2.65 -13.75
C ALA A 487 23.26 -3.85 -14.40
N VAL A 488 22.56 -4.65 -15.21
CA VAL A 488 23.16 -5.75 -15.98
C VAL A 488 24.17 -5.24 -17.00
N VAL A 489 23.82 -4.22 -17.80
CA VAL A 489 24.72 -3.63 -18.81
C VAL A 489 25.99 -3.09 -18.14
N PHE A 490 25.88 -2.34 -17.04
CA PHE A 490 27.04 -1.84 -16.32
C PHE A 490 27.91 -2.99 -15.78
N LYS A 491 27.29 -4.05 -15.28
CA LYS A 491 28.03 -5.23 -14.79
C LYS A 491 28.78 -5.96 -15.89
N LEU A 492 28.16 -6.13 -17.04
CA LEU A 492 28.80 -6.75 -18.22
C LEU A 492 29.96 -5.88 -18.74
N ALA A 493 29.79 -4.56 -18.80
CA ALA A 493 30.84 -3.63 -19.18
C ALA A 493 32.05 -3.69 -18.21
N GLU A 494 31.79 -3.77 -16.89
CA GLU A 494 32.84 -3.92 -15.88
C GLU A 494 33.62 -5.23 -16.06
N VAL A 495 32.94 -6.34 -16.34
CA VAL A 495 33.56 -7.63 -16.61
C VAL A 495 34.40 -7.58 -17.90
N TYR A 496 33.86 -6.98 -18.97
CA TYR A 496 34.58 -6.85 -20.26
C TYR A 496 35.86 -6.03 -20.14
N VAL A 497 35.82 -4.91 -19.46
CA VAL A 497 37.00 -4.06 -19.20
C VAL A 497 38.02 -4.72 -18.30
N SER A 498 37.59 -5.64 -17.43
CA SER A 498 38.47 -6.36 -16.49
C SER A 498 39.17 -7.59 -17.14
N TYR A 499 38.75 -8.01 -18.35
CA TYR A 499 39.45 -9.02 -19.17
C TYR A 499 40.41 -8.29 -20.14
N PRO A 500 41.71 -8.07 -19.79
CA PRO A 500 42.66 -7.59 -20.77
C PRO A 500 42.87 -8.66 -21.84
N ASN A 501 42.91 -8.22 -23.11
CA ASN A 501 43.22 -9.06 -24.25
C ASN A 501 44.42 -9.98 -23.98
N SER A 502 44.14 -11.22 -23.60
CA SER A 502 45.19 -12.25 -23.44
C SER A 502 45.71 -12.77 -24.81
N ASN A 503 45.29 -12.15 -25.92
CA ASN A 503 45.65 -12.51 -27.29
C ASN A 503 46.62 -11.53 -27.96
N ALA A 504 47.28 -10.63 -27.20
CA ALA A 504 48.35 -9.80 -27.75
C ALA A 504 49.69 -10.22 -27.12
N ARG A 505 50.11 -11.45 -27.39
CA ARG A 505 51.51 -11.91 -27.35
C ARG A 505 51.77 -12.89 -28.47
#